data_25d10f16f1ce4eae0787838eb232c21b
#
_entry.id   25d10f16f1ce4eae0787838eb232c21b
#
_cell.length_a   1.000
_cell.length_b   1.000
_cell.length_c   1.000
_cell.angle_alpha   90.00
_cell.angle_beta   90.00
_cell.angle_gamma   90.00
#
_symmetry.space_group_name_H-M   'P 1'
#
loop_
_entity.id
_entity.type
_entity.pdbx_description
1 polymer ?
#
loop_
_entity_poly.entity_id
_entity_poly.type
_entity_poly.pdbx_seq_one_letter_code
_entity_poly.pdbx_strand_id
1 'polypeptide(L)'
;MFDIAVIIHDSIIINKYIDFSYINVDKYKFLWEFEHDWDQIEDESRMINVFNDLELKTFYENKDLWKGCFGCMTIIRHDYLIYINNKYDISKLLYYVLDKYNRQSFERVIACLLQKEGKKEVLLGNIHKYCNWGIPFNEIDKCKNLPVIKYWTGR
;
A
#
# COMPACT_ATOMS: atom_id res chain seq x y z
N MET A 1 1.21 -23.77 2.44
CA MET A 1 1.02 -22.50 3.22
C MET A 1 2.20 -21.63 2.86
N PHE A 2 2.04 -20.35 2.59
CA PHE A 2 3.15 -19.43 2.27
C PHE A 2 3.63 -18.72 3.54
N ASP A 3 4.92 -18.39 3.61
CA ASP A 3 5.50 -17.62 4.71
C ASP A 3 5.50 -16.12 4.42
N ILE A 4 5.68 -15.76 3.16
CA ILE A 4 5.70 -14.37 2.67
C ILE A 4 4.82 -14.25 1.43
N ALA A 5 4.02 -13.20 1.35
CA ALA A 5 3.28 -12.80 0.16
C ALA A 5 3.87 -11.53 -0.43
N VAL A 6 3.88 -11.45 -1.76
CA VAL A 6 4.17 -10.23 -2.51
C VAL A 6 2.91 -9.79 -3.23
N ILE A 7 2.36 -8.65 -2.83
CA ILE A 7 1.16 -8.06 -3.40
C ILE A 7 1.57 -6.99 -4.39
N ILE A 8 1.18 -7.14 -5.65
CA ILE A 8 1.48 -6.18 -6.73
C ILE A 8 0.26 -5.96 -7.61
N HIS A 9 0.19 -4.82 -8.28
CA HIS A 9 -0.81 -4.53 -9.30
C HIS A 9 -0.40 -5.06 -10.68
N ASP A 10 -1.38 -5.34 -11.52
CA ASP A 10 -1.23 -5.73 -12.93
C ASP A 10 -0.57 -4.65 -13.81
N SER A 11 -0.67 -3.38 -13.39
CA SER A 11 -0.06 -2.23 -14.10
C SER A 11 1.37 -1.92 -13.68
N ILE A 12 2.08 -2.92 -13.17
CA ILE A 12 3.51 -2.85 -12.86
C ILE A 12 4.31 -3.60 -13.91
N ILE A 13 5.43 -3.01 -14.33
CA ILE A 13 6.41 -3.69 -15.14
C ILE A 13 7.71 -3.83 -14.36
N ILE A 14 8.19 -5.05 -14.25
CA ILE A 14 9.47 -5.39 -13.64
C ILE A 14 10.49 -5.48 -14.76
N ASN A 15 11.36 -4.47 -14.87
CA ASN A 15 12.37 -4.38 -15.92
C ASN A 15 13.67 -5.11 -15.57
N LYS A 16 13.92 -5.37 -14.29
CA LYS A 16 15.08 -6.10 -13.80
C LYS A 16 14.64 -7.17 -12.82
N TYR A 17 15.31 -8.30 -12.83
CA TYR A 17 15.05 -9.36 -11.86
C TYR A 17 15.16 -8.82 -10.43
N ILE A 18 14.15 -9.09 -9.62
CA ILE A 18 14.13 -8.83 -8.20
C ILE A 18 13.92 -10.17 -7.50
N ASP A 19 14.90 -10.60 -6.74
CA ASP A 19 14.77 -11.79 -5.93
C ASP A 19 14.14 -11.45 -4.59
N PHE A 20 12.84 -11.60 -4.52
CA PHE A 20 12.08 -11.34 -3.30
C PHE A 20 12.42 -12.29 -2.16
N SER A 21 13.04 -13.45 -2.43
CA SER A 21 13.43 -14.41 -1.39
C SER A 21 14.58 -13.93 -0.51
N TYR A 22 15.42 -13.03 -1.03
CA TYR A 22 16.52 -12.41 -0.29
C TYR A 22 16.16 -11.12 0.41
N ILE A 23 14.94 -10.63 0.22
CA ILE A 23 14.49 -9.41 0.91
C ILE A 23 14.16 -9.77 2.36
N ASN A 24 14.98 -9.29 3.28
CA ASN A 24 14.69 -9.43 4.70
C ASN A 24 13.45 -8.63 5.08
N VAL A 25 12.40 -9.31 5.51
CA VAL A 25 11.13 -8.72 5.93
C VAL A 25 10.84 -9.16 7.35
N ASP A 26 10.89 -8.24 8.31
CA ASP A 26 10.55 -8.54 9.70
C ASP A 26 9.03 -8.78 9.85
N LYS A 27 8.21 -7.84 9.38
CA LYS A 27 6.74 -7.93 9.37
C LYS A 27 6.18 -7.69 7.97
N TYR A 28 6.51 -6.54 7.39
CA TYR A 28 6.12 -6.13 6.04
C TYR A 28 7.10 -5.11 5.49
N LYS A 29 7.07 -4.90 4.16
CA LYS A 29 7.69 -3.76 3.46
C LYS A 29 6.76 -3.28 2.37
N PHE A 30 6.48 -1.99 2.32
CA PHE A 30 5.84 -1.40 1.15
C PHE A 30 6.79 -1.44 -0.05
N LEU A 31 6.29 -1.69 -1.23
CA LEU A 31 7.09 -1.47 -2.44
C LEU A 31 7.34 0.02 -2.62
N TRP A 32 6.29 0.83 -2.49
CA TRP A 32 6.38 2.29 -2.55
C TRP A 32 5.52 2.94 -1.48
N GLU A 33 6.00 4.05 -0.98
CA GLU A 33 5.24 4.98 -0.16
C GLU A 33 4.84 6.22 -0.96
N PHE A 34 3.87 6.96 -0.46
CA PHE A 34 3.51 8.31 -0.93
C PHE A 34 3.03 9.17 0.23
N GLU A 35 3.10 10.49 0.01
CA GLU A 35 2.68 11.47 1.00
C GLU A 35 1.14 11.58 1.08
N HIS A 36 0.64 12.51 1.92
CA HIS A 36 -0.77 12.68 2.23
C HIS A 36 -1.51 13.66 1.28
N ASP A 37 -0.92 13.99 0.14
CA ASP A 37 -1.47 14.91 -0.85
C ASP A 37 -2.71 14.38 -1.59
N TRP A 38 -2.98 13.07 -1.52
CA TRP A 38 -4.16 12.43 -2.13
C TRP A 38 -5.14 11.83 -1.13
N ASP A 39 -5.05 12.22 0.13
CA ASP A 39 -5.91 11.69 1.17
C ASP A 39 -7.39 11.99 0.91
N GLN A 40 -8.22 11.00 1.16
CA GLN A 40 -9.69 11.07 1.13
C GLN A 40 -10.18 11.07 2.58
N ILE A 41 -9.89 12.14 3.31
CA ILE A 41 -9.97 12.20 4.80
C ILE A 41 -11.33 11.73 5.34
N GLU A 42 -12.43 12.15 4.70
CA GLU A 42 -13.78 11.78 5.14
C GLU A 42 -14.03 10.28 5.02
N ASP A 43 -13.71 9.70 3.87
CA ASP A 43 -13.89 8.27 3.60
C ASP A 43 -12.93 7.39 4.42
N GLU A 44 -11.66 7.79 4.52
CA GLU A 44 -10.66 7.12 5.35
C GLU A 44 -11.06 7.12 6.82
N SER A 45 -11.53 8.27 7.36
CA SER A 45 -11.98 8.39 8.73
C SER A 45 -13.19 7.49 9.01
N ARG A 46 -14.12 7.38 8.05
CA ARG A 46 -15.23 6.44 8.12
C ARG A 46 -14.75 5.00 8.25
N MET A 47 -13.76 4.59 7.45
CA MET A 47 -13.17 3.26 7.51
C MET A 47 -12.39 3.01 8.82
N ILE A 48 -11.61 3.98 9.29
CA ILE A 48 -10.87 3.87 10.57
C ILE A 48 -11.85 3.70 11.75
N ASN A 49 -12.97 4.43 11.76
CA ASN A 49 -13.95 4.37 12.83
C ASN A 49 -14.64 2.98 12.96
N VAL A 50 -14.63 2.15 11.92
CA VAL A 50 -15.18 0.79 11.93
C VAL A 50 -14.52 -0.10 12.99
N PHE A 51 -13.26 0.17 13.29
CA PHE A 51 -12.47 -0.64 14.22
C PHE A 51 -12.73 -0.32 15.70
N ASN A 52 -13.38 0.81 16.00
CA ASN A 52 -13.65 1.29 17.37
C ASN A 52 -12.38 1.34 18.26
N ASP A 53 -11.24 1.68 17.66
CA ASP A 53 -9.93 1.74 18.33
C ASP A 53 -9.48 3.20 18.39
N LEU A 54 -9.49 3.79 19.61
CA LEU A 54 -9.11 5.18 19.83
C LEU A 54 -7.63 5.44 19.55
N GLU A 55 -6.77 4.48 19.86
CA GLU A 55 -5.33 4.62 19.59
C GLU A 55 -5.05 4.60 18.09
N LEU A 56 -5.74 3.73 17.33
CA LEU A 56 -5.66 3.71 15.88
C LEU A 56 -6.14 5.03 15.28
N LYS A 57 -7.26 5.56 15.78
CA LYS A 57 -7.79 6.85 15.34
C LYS A 57 -6.78 7.99 15.59
N THR A 58 -6.22 8.07 16.79
CA THR A 58 -5.20 9.06 17.14
C THR A 58 -3.95 8.90 16.27
N PHE A 59 -3.53 7.67 15.98
CA PHE A 59 -2.41 7.39 15.10
C PHE A 59 -2.70 7.85 13.67
N TYR A 60 -3.90 7.56 13.14
CA TYR A 60 -4.34 7.97 11.81
C TYR A 60 -4.37 9.50 11.66
N GLU A 61 -4.85 10.21 12.67
CA GLU A 61 -4.94 11.68 12.67
C GLU A 61 -3.57 12.36 12.66
N ASN A 62 -2.55 11.71 13.21
CA ASN A 62 -1.16 12.21 13.18
C ASN A 62 -0.43 11.75 11.90
N LYS A 63 -0.55 12.54 10.86
CA LYS A 63 -0.01 12.24 9.52
C LYS A 63 1.52 12.15 9.46
N ASP A 64 2.23 12.61 10.48
CA ASP A 64 3.69 12.48 10.57
C ASP A 64 4.13 11.06 10.94
N LEU A 65 3.24 10.26 11.55
CA LEU A 65 3.56 8.92 12.02
C LEU A 65 3.49 7.83 10.95
N TRP A 66 2.83 8.09 9.81
CA TRP A 66 2.64 7.08 8.78
C TRP A 66 2.62 7.69 7.38
N LYS A 67 2.74 6.86 6.36
CA LYS A 67 2.67 7.22 4.93
C LYS A 67 1.73 6.29 4.20
N GLY A 68 1.19 6.72 3.06
CA GLY A 68 0.39 5.87 2.22
C GLY A 68 1.20 4.72 1.59
N CYS A 69 0.54 3.61 1.29
CA CYS A 69 1.08 2.51 0.51
C CYS A 69 0.34 2.42 -0.81
N PHE A 70 0.99 2.84 -1.89
CA PHE A 70 0.35 2.90 -3.20
C PHE A 70 -0.11 1.51 -3.66
N GLY A 71 -1.41 1.36 -3.89
CA GLY A 71 -2.02 0.11 -4.34
C GLY A 71 -1.94 -1.03 -3.33
N CYS A 72 -1.70 -0.78 -2.05
CA CYS A 72 -1.39 -1.81 -1.05
C CYS A 72 -0.23 -2.74 -1.45
N MET A 73 0.67 -2.27 -2.35
CA MET A 73 1.75 -3.08 -2.88
C MET A 73 2.81 -3.33 -1.81
N THR A 74 2.83 -4.55 -1.32
CA THR A 74 3.50 -4.89 -0.07
C THR A 74 4.13 -6.27 -0.16
N ILE A 75 5.31 -6.42 0.43
CA ILE A 75 5.85 -7.71 0.83
C ILE A 75 5.44 -7.88 2.29
N ILE A 76 4.72 -8.95 2.62
CA ILE A 76 4.16 -9.13 3.95
C ILE A 76 4.30 -10.58 4.43
N ARG A 77 4.68 -10.74 5.69
CA ARG A 77 4.71 -12.05 6.32
C ARG A 77 3.30 -12.53 6.64
N HIS A 78 3.07 -13.81 6.43
CA HIS A 78 1.77 -14.43 6.69
C HIS A 78 1.35 -14.30 8.15
N ASP A 79 2.26 -14.55 9.09
CA ASP A 79 1.98 -14.43 10.53
C ASP A 79 1.58 -13.00 10.92
N TYR A 80 2.22 -11.99 10.33
CA TYR A 80 1.86 -10.60 10.56
C TYR A 80 0.50 -10.23 9.96
N LEU A 81 0.18 -10.73 8.77
CA LEU A 81 -1.14 -10.54 8.16
C LEU A 81 -2.25 -11.15 9.03
N ILE A 82 -2.03 -12.35 9.56
CA ILE A 82 -2.95 -12.99 10.50
C ILE A 82 -3.09 -12.18 11.79
N TYR A 83 -1.99 -11.68 12.34
CA TYR A 83 -2.04 -10.81 13.53
C TYR A 83 -2.91 -9.57 13.29
N ILE A 84 -2.69 -8.85 12.18
CA ILE A 84 -3.49 -7.65 11.82
C ILE A 84 -4.96 -8.01 11.65
N ASN A 85 -5.26 -9.11 10.95
CA ASN A 85 -6.64 -9.52 10.73
C ASN A 85 -7.32 -9.94 12.04
N ASN A 86 -6.65 -10.65 12.93
CA ASN A 86 -7.20 -11.04 14.23
C ASN A 86 -7.45 -9.83 15.15
N LYS A 87 -6.59 -8.80 15.06
CA LYS A 87 -6.72 -7.59 15.87
C LYS A 87 -7.85 -6.69 15.37
N TYR A 88 -7.95 -6.48 14.06
CA TYR A 88 -8.83 -5.47 13.47
C TYR A 88 -10.03 -6.04 12.72
N ASP A 89 -9.98 -7.33 12.32
CA ASP A 89 -10.97 -7.90 11.41
C ASP A 89 -11.12 -7.03 10.14
N ILE A 90 -10.07 -7.02 9.33
CA ILE A 90 -9.98 -6.17 8.12
C ILE A 90 -11.10 -6.46 7.10
N SER A 91 -11.79 -7.62 7.22
CA SER A 91 -12.95 -7.94 6.38
C SER A 91 -14.09 -6.93 6.52
N LYS A 92 -14.19 -6.24 7.66
CA LYS A 92 -15.17 -5.16 7.88
C LYS A 92 -15.06 -4.05 6.84
N LEU A 93 -13.86 -3.81 6.30
CA LEU A 93 -13.63 -2.78 5.28
C LEU A 93 -14.29 -3.12 3.95
N LEU A 94 -14.57 -4.40 3.66
CA LEU A 94 -15.23 -4.82 2.41
C LEU A 94 -16.58 -4.14 2.18
N TYR A 95 -17.30 -3.81 3.26
CA TYR A 95 -18.58 -3.12 3.19
C TYR A 95 -18.45 -1.63 2.79
N TYR A 96 -17.23 -1.10 2.79
CA TYR A 96 -16.95 0.31 2.53
C TYR A 96 -16.23 0.54 1.18
N VAL A 97 -15.74 -0.52 0.55
CA VAL A 97 -15.03 -0.44 -0.73
C VAL A 97 -15.99 -0.75 -1.86
N LEU A 98 -16.77 0.25 -2.27
CA LEU A 98 -17.83 0.12 -3.27
C LEU A 98 -17.43 0.66 -4.65
N ASP A 99 -16.43 1.53 -4.70
CA ASP A 99 -15.97 2.17 -5.93
C ASP A 99 -14.45 2.39 -5.96
N LYS A 100 -13.98 3.08 -7.01
CA LYS A 100 -12.56 3.40 -7.20
C LYS A 100 -12.00 4.31 -6.10
N TYR A 101 -12.78 5.28 -5.62
CA TYR A 101 -12.35 6.24 -4.61
C TYR A 101 -12.24 5.57 -3.25
N ASN A 102 -13.22 4.75 -2.88
CA ASN A 102 -13.16 3.95 -1.65
C ASN A 102 -11.96 2.99 -1.65
N ARG A 103 -11.58 2.45 -2.83
CA ARG A 103 -10.37 1.63 -2.94
C ARG A 103 -9.11 2.44 -2.65
N GLN A 104 -9.02 3.69 -3.07
CA GLN A 104 -7.90 4.56 -2.74
C GLN A 104 -7.83 4.84 -1.23
N SER A 105 -8.98 5.09 -0.60
CA SER A 105 -9.08 5.24 0.86
C SER A 105 -8.66 3.96 1.59
N PHE A 106 -9.10 2.80 1.10
CA PHE A 106 -8.71 1.50 1.64
C PHE A 106 -7.18 1.29 1.61
N GLU A 107 -6.50 1.68 0.53
CA GLU A 107 -5.04 1.60 0.43
C GLU A 107 -4.35 2.36 1.58
N ARG A 108 -4.86 3.54 1.93
CA ARG A 108 -4.35 4.37 3.04
C ARG A 108 -4.67 3.79 4.39
N VAL A 109 -5.89 3.31 4.58
CA VAL A 109 -6.31 2.67 5.83
C VAL A 109 -5.46 1.43 6.12
N ILE A 110 -5.25 0.55 5.15
CA ILE A 110 -4.35 -0.61 5.32
C ILE A 110 -2.91 -0.16 5.63
N ALA A 111 -2.41 0.86 4.93
CA ALA A 111 -1.07 1.39 5.23
C ALA A 111 -0.96 1.91 6.67
N CYS A 112 -1.98 2.62 7.16
CA CYS A 112 -2.05 3.09 8.53
C CYS A 112 -2.06 1.93 9.53
N LEU A 113 -2.91 0.91 9.34
CA LEU A 113 -2.96 -0.28 10.20
C LEU A 113 -1.62 -0.99 10.30
N LEU A 114 -0.96 -1.24 9.16
CA LEU A 114 0.33 -1.91 9.14
C LEU A 114 1.41 -1.11 9.88
N GLN A 115 1.42 0.21 9.74
CA GLN A 115 2.41 1.06 10.40
C GLN A 115 2.11 1.29 11.89
N LYS A 116 0.85 1.32 12.31
CA LYS A 116 0.47 1.38 13.73
C LYS A 116 1.00 0.19 14.52
N GLU A 117 0.98 -1.00 13.93
CA GLU A 117 1.38 -2.25 14.58
C GLU A 117 2.82 -2.68 14.25
N GLY A 118 3.44 -2.03 13.29
CA GLY A 118 4.80 -2.32 12.86
C GLY A 118 5.64 -1.06 12.73
N LYS A 119 6.87 -1.22 12.28
CA LYS A 119 7.71 -0.08 11.88
C LYS A 119 7.50 0.19 10.39
N LYS A 120 7.58 1.46 10.00
CA LYS A 120 7.56 1.82 8.59
C LYS A 120 8.79 1.23 7.88
N GLU A 121 8.56 0.39 6.89
CA GLU A 121 9.59 -0.15 6.02
C GLU A 121 9.18 -0.03 4.55
N VAL A 122 10.07 0.48 3.72
CA VAL A 122 9.84 0.72 2.29
C VAL A 122 11.02 0.17 1.49
N LEU A 123 10.72 -0.54 0.40
CA LEU A 123 11.74 -1.16 -0.45
C LEU A 123 12.33 -0.18 -1.47
N LEU A 124 11.46 0.51 -2.22
CA LEU A 124 11.86 1.33 -3.37
C LEU A 124 11.77 2.85 -3.09
N GLY A 125 11.02 3.25 -2.07
CA GLY A 125 10.85 4.64 -1.68
C GLY A 125 9.58 5.30 -2.23
N ASN A 126 9.64 6.61 -2.51
CA ASN A 126 8.48 7.38 -2.92
C ASN A 126 8.05 7.05 -4.35
N ILE A 127 6.74 6.77 -4.53
CA ILE A 127 6.14 6.35 -5.81
C ILE A 127 6.36 7.36 -6.95
N HIS A 128 6.41 8.65 -6.65
CA HIS A 128 6.59 9.71 -7.68
C HIS A 128 7.89 9.56 -8.48
N LYS A 129 8.89 8.84 -7.94
CA LYS A 129 10.13 8.53 -8.65
C LYS A 129 10.00 7.34 -9.62
N TYR A 130 8.94 6.55 -9.50
CA TYR A 130 8.76 5.27 -10.20
C TYR A 130 7.47 5.20 -11.02
N CYS A 131 6.57 6.16 -10.88
CA CYS A 131 5.32 6.19 -11.62
C CYS A 131 5.40 7.14 -12.79
N ASN A 132 5.05 6.63 -13.96
CA ASN A 132 4.84 7.43 -15.16
C ASN A 132 3.33 7.66 -15.34
N TRP A 133 2.93 8.91 -15.17
CA TRP A 133 1.54 9.34 -15.24
C TRP A 133 1.14 9.70 -16.67
N GLY A 134 -0.01 9.17 -17.12
CA GLY A 134 -0.58 9.52 -18.41
C GLY A 134 0.19 9.02 -19.64
N ILE A 135 1.08 8.03 -19.48
CA ILE A 135 1.82 7.45 -20.61
C ILE A 135 0.92 6.51 -21.39
N PRO A 136 0.81 6.68 -22.72
CA PRO A 136 0.14 5.74 -23.59
C PRO A 136 0.79 4.35 -23.53
N PHE A 137 -0.03 3.31 -23.61
CA PHE A 137 0.44 1.92 -23.51
C PHE A 137 1.55 1.57 -24.52
N ASN A 138 1.48 2.13 -25.74
CA ASN A 138 2.48 1.93 -26.80
C ASN A 138 3.82 2.64 -26.55
N GLU A 139 3.93 3.46 -25.49
CA GLU A 139 5.17 4.15 -25.11
C GLU A 139 5.87 3.53 -23.90
N ILE A 140 5.34 2.46 -23.36
CA ILE A 140 5.88 1.75 -22.19
C ILE A 140 7.35 1.37 -22.37
N ASP A 141 7.73 0.95 -23.59
CA ASP A 141 9.09 0.53 -23.90
C ASP A 141 10.15 1.65 -23.76
N LYS A 142 9.72 2.91 -23.73
CA LYS A 142 10.62 4.05 -23.54
C LYS A 142 11.09 4.22 -22.09
N CYS A 143 10.47 3.54 -21.12
CA CYS A 143 10.63 3.76 -19.69
C CYS A 143 11.43 2.64 -18.98
N LYS A 144 12.44 2.07 -19.65
CA LYS A 144 13.19 0.89 -19.15
C LYS A 144 14.31 1.19 -18.16
N ASN A 145 14.50 2.44 -17.76
CA ASN A 145 15.65 2.85 -16.92
C ASN A 145 15.51 2.43 -15.45
N LEU A 146 14.30 2.23 -14.95
CA LEU A 146 14.03 1.85 -13.57
C LEU A 146 13.81 0.34 -13.44
N PRO A 147 14.22 -0.28 -12.33
CA PRO A 147 14.06 -1.72 -12.13
C PRO A 147 12.58 -2.14 -12.08
N VAL A 148 11.73 -1.28 -11.55
CA VAL A 148 10.28 -1.47 -11.49
C VAL A 148 9.61 -0.14 -11.82
N ILE A 149 8.56 -0.19 -12.62
CA ILE A 149 7.80 1.01 -13.01
C ILE A 149 6.30 0.74 -12.83
N LYS A 150 5.62 1.73 -12.30
CA LYS A 150 4.16 1.81 -12.27
C LYS A 150 3.68 2.66 -13.45
N TYR A 151 2.75 2.11 -14.24
CA TYR A 151 2.09 2.85 -15.31
C TYR A 151 0.69 3.27 -14.92
N TRP A 152 0.36 4.51 -15.22
CA TRP A 152 -0.99 5.00 -15.11
C TRP A 152 -1.44 5.59 -16.45
N THR A 153 -2.42 4.95 -17.07
CA THR A 153 -2.90 5.28 -18.41
C THR A 153 -4.11 6.22 -18.41
N GLY A 154 -4.51 6.72 -17.23
CA GLY A 154 -5.63 7.65 -17.12
C GLY A 154 -7.03 7.01 -17.09
N ARG A 155 -7.11 5.69 -16.84
CA ARG A 155 -8.39 4.97 -16.76
C ARG A 155 -8.98 4.95 -15.36
#